data_2545b7620378fe5f84e99ef4545b8c78
#
_entry.id   2545b7620378fe5f84e99ef4545b8c78
#
_cell.length_a   1.000
_cell.length_b   1.000
_cell.length_c   1.000
_cell.angle_alpha   90.00
_cell.angle_beta   90.00
_cell.angle_gamma   90.00
#
_symmetry.space_group_name_H-M   'P 1'
#
loop_
_entity.id
_entity.type
_entity.pdbx_description
1 polymer ?
#
loop_
_entity_poly.entity_id
_entity_poly.type
_entity_poly.pdbx_seq_one_letter_code
_entity_poly.pdbx_strand_id
1 'polypeptide(L)'
;MTGRSSTEGFDPSGIDDDAWEELERQLEATIPVYDRVNRYMTLGTDKSMRKHVRNHASEGMNILEVGCGPGSFAETIRKVELTCLDPSAEMLKICQKRVDAARTQFNEKPASYVQAIAEDIPLESNTFDRVFCLFSFRDFKDKRAGLEEIFRVLKPGGKLVICDAGKANKLHGLFGRLWMATFVQWTARVITKDPDHPWKWLAKTYTHYGTHRYYKSMMREIGYQNVRARLLLPFGMASRFIATKPE
;
A
#
# COMPACT_ATOMS: atom_id res chain seq x y z
N MET A 1 -8.80 7.39 -33.61
CA MET A 1 -8.36 7.20 -32.23
C MET A 1 -9.61 7.07 -31.39
N THR A 2 -10.09 5.86 -31.18
CA THR A 2 -11.24 5.56 -30.33
C THR A 2 -10.76 5.67 -28.90
N GLY A 3 -11.22 6.70 -28.18
CA GLY A 3 -10.89 6.88 -26.77
C GLY A 3 -11.32 5.64 -25.97
N ARG A 4 -10.36 4.91 -25.40
CA ARG A 4 -10.64 3.87 -24.40
C ARG A 4 -11.52 4.47 -23.30
N SER A 5 -12.53 3.72 -22.86
CA SER A 5 -13.34 4.07 -21.71
C SER A 5 -12.42 4.32 -20.50
N SER A 6 -12.67 5.35 -19.72
CA SER A 6 -11.85 5.74 -18.55
C SER A 6 -11.73 4.69 -17.46
N THR A 7 -12.26 3.48 -17.67
CA THR A 7 -12.28 2.35 -16.73
C THR A 7 -11.65 1.08 -17.31
N GLU A 8 -11.22 1.09 -18.59
CA GLU A 8 -10.49 -0.03 -19.17
C GLU A 8 -9.12 -0.17 -18.50
N GLY A 9 -8.70 -1.41 -18.23
CA GLY A 9 -7.40 -1.73 -17.64
C GLY A 9 -7.37 -1.94 -16.13
N PHE A 10 -8.50 -1.82 -15.43
CA PHE A 10 -8.57 -2.06 -13.98
C PHE A 10 -9.63 -3.11 -13.64
N ASP A 11 -9.23 -4.11 -12.87
CA ASP A 11 -10.14 -5.08 -12.26
C ASP A 11 -9.70 -5.44 -10.81
N PRO A 12 -10.48 -6.21 -10.03
CA PRO A 12 -10.11 -6.57 -8.67
C PRO A 12 -8.83 -7.41 -8.56
N SER A 13 -8.40 -8.09 -9.64
CA SER A 13 -7.18 -8.89 -9.67
C SER A 13 -5.95 -8.08 -10.00
N GLY A 14 -6.08 -6.97 -10.78
CA GLY A 14 -4.92 -6.22 -11.21
C GLY A 14 -5.21 -4.98 -12.05
N ILE A 15 -4.18 -4.53 -12.74
CA ILE A 15 -4.13 -3.34 -13.59
C ILE A 15 -3.36 -3.73 -14.85
N ASP A 16 -3.87 -3.42 -16.04
CA ASP A 16 -3.15 -3.70 -17.28
C ASP A 16 -1.90 -2.81 -17.45
N ASP A 17 -1.02 -3.16 -18.39
CA ASP A 17 0.28 -2.53 -18.57
C ASP A 17 0.16 -1.02 -18.82
N ASP A 18 -0.69 -0.61 -19.77
CA ASP A 18 -0.85 0.80 -20.14
C ASP A 18 -1.41 1.65 -18.97
N ALA A 19 -2.37 1.09 -18.23
CA ALA A 19 -2.96 1.74 -17.07
C ALA A 19 -1.99 1.79 -15.88
N TRP A 20 -1.11 0.78 -15.75
CA TRP A 20 -0.12 0.72 -14.68
C TRP A 20 1.01 1.75 -14.89
N GLU A 21 1.55 1.87 -16.10
CA GLU A 21 2.54 2.90 -16.43
C GLU A 21 2.02 4.33 -16.16
N GLU A 22 0.77 4.60 -16.54
CA GLU A 22 0.15 5.88 -16.25
C GLU A 22 -0.06 6.10 -14.76
N LEU A 23 -0.46 5.05 -14.00
CA LEU A 23 -0.61 5.12 -12.55
C LEU A 23 0.71 5.46 -11.87
N GLU A 24 1.80 4.79 -12.26
CA GLU A 24 3.15 5.02 -11.71
C GLU A 24 3.57 6.48 -11.91
N ARG A 25 3.43 7.00 -13.13
CA ARG A 25 3.71 8.41 -13.44
C ARG A 25 2.87 9.38 -12.61
N GLN A 26 1.60 9.06 -12.37
CA GLN A 26 0.70 9.87 -11.55
C GLN A 26 1.08 9.80 -10.06
N LEU A 27 1.51 8.64 -9.57
CA LEU A 27 1.98 8.50 -8.19
C LEU A 27 3.24 9.34 -7.94
N GLU A 28 4.21 9.35 -8.86
CA GLU A 28 5.39 10.21 -8.77
C GLU A 28 5.03 11.69 -8.71
N ALA A 29 4.06 12.13 -9.50
CA ALA A 29 3.56 13.51 -9.47
C ALA A 29 2.94 13.90 -8.11
N THR A 30 2.59 12.93 -7.25
CA THR A 30 2.07 13.22 -5.90
C THR A 30 3.15 13.60 -4.90
N ILE A 31 4.42 13.27 -5.14
CA ILE A 31 5.52 13.36 -4.17
C ILE A 31 5.55 14.68 -3.39
N PRO A 32 5.49 15.87 -4.03
CA PRO A 32 5.64 17.16 -3.30
C PRO A 32 4.56 17.42 -2.25
N VAL A 33 3.40 16.78 -2.37
CA VAL A 33 2.23 17.03 -1.51
C VAL A 33 1.63 15.76 -0.91
N TYR A 34 2.30 14.60 -1.11
CA TYR A 34 1.82 13.27 -0.77
C TYR A 34 1.28 13.18 0.67
N ASP A 35 2.12 13.46 1.67
CA ASP A 35 1.73 13.34 3.08
C ASP A 35 0.61 14.32 3.46
N ARG A 36 0.61 15.52 2.85
CA ARG A 36 -0.40 16.54 3.13
C ARG A 36 -1.77 16.11 2.60
N VAL A 37 -1.87 15.67 1.35
CA VAL A 37 -3.14 15.23 0.77
C VAL A 37 -3.65 13.97 1.47
N ASN A 38 -2.79 12.97 1.71
CA ASN A 38 -3.18 11.77 2.45
C ASN A 38 -3.73 12.09 3.83
N ARG A 39 -3.13 13.03 4.56
CA ARG A 39 -3.62 13.47 5.87
C ARG A 39 -5.02 14.06 5.82
N TYR A 40 -5.32 14.89 4.82
CA TYR A 40 -6.67 15.45 4.67
C TYR A 40 -7.68 14.40 4.19
N MET A 41 -7.31 13.55 3.22
CA MET A 41 -8.18 12.49 2.71
C MET A 41 -8.61 11.51 3.80
N THR A 42 -7.70 11.22 4.74
CA THR A 42 -7.96 10.33 5.87
C THR A 42 -8.49 11.06 7.09
N LEU A 43 -8.79 12.37 6.99
CA LEU A 43 -9.19 13.22 8.11
C LEU A 43 -8.20 13.13 9.30
N GLY A 44 -6.89 13.04 8.99
CA GLY A 44 -5.82 12.94 9.98
C GLY A 44 -5.66 11.58 10.64
N THR A 45 -6.43 10.57 10.25
CA THR A 45 -6.35 9.21 10.83
C THR A 45 -5.21 8.36 10.28
N ASP A 46 -4.52 8.82 9.22
CA ASP A 46 -3.36 8.16 8.62
C ASP A 46 -2.28 7.79 9.66
N LYS A 47 -1.98 8.68 10.60
CA LYS A 47 -1.03 8.43 11.68
C LYS A 47 -1.48 7.28 12.60
N SER A 48 -2.78 7.24 12.94
CA SER A 48 -3.35 6.17 13.75
C SER A 48 -3.32 4.84 13.02
N MET A 49 -3.62 4.84 11.71
CA MET A 49 -3.54 3.65 10.86
C MET A 49 -2.10 3.10 10.80
N ARG A 50 -1.11 3.97 10.56
CA ARG A 50 0.32 3.61 10.58
C ARG A 50 0.75 3.06 11.94
N LYS A 51 0.35 3.70 13.04
CA LYS A 51 0.60 3.21 14.40
C LYS A 51 0.00 1.81 14.63
N HIS A 52 -1.22 1.56 14.14
CA HIS A 52 -1.88 0.26 14.24
C HIS A 52 -1.12 -0.84 13.49
N VAL A 53 -0.58 -0.53 12.30
CA VAL A 53 0.24 -1.48 11.53
C VAL A 53 1.60 -1.68 12.20
N ARG A 54 2.24 -0.61 12.64
CA ARG A 54 3.54 -0.67 13.34
C ARG A 54 3.50 -1.56 14.59
N ASN A 55 2.37 -1.67 15.27
CA ASN A 55 2.21 -2.55 16.45
C ASN A 55 2.35 -4.05 16.11
N HIS A 56 2.45 -4.42 14.84
CA HIS A 56 2.78 -5.78 14.40
C HIS A 56 4.28 -6.01 14.20
N ALA A 57 5.10 -4.96 14.30
CA ALA A 57 6.56 -5.06 14.36
C ALA A 57 7.00 -5.27 15.82
N SER A 58 8.02 -6.09 16.00
CA SER A 58 8.70 -6.28 17.28
C SER A 58 10.22 -6.12 17.09
N GLU A 59 10.91 -5.78 18.15
CA GLU A 59 12.37 -5.61 18.13
C GLU A 59 13.08 -6.88 17.61
N GLY A 60 14.08 -6.71 16.81
CA GLY A 60 14.89 -7.77 16.20
C GLY A 60 14.29 -8.45 14.98
N MET A 61 13.06 -8.10 14.56
CA MET A 61 12.47 -8.67 13.35
C MET A 61 13.16 -8.18 12.08
N ASN A 62 13.15 -9.05 11.06
CA ASN A 62 13.44 -8.70 9.68
C ASN A 62 12.14 -8.33 8.97
N ILE A 63 12.02 -7.09 8.50
CA ILE A 63 10.77 -6.51 7.99
C ILE A 63 10.97 -6.00 6.57
N LEU A 64 10.03 -6.32 5.69
CA LEU A 64 9.91 -5.76 4.34
C LEU A 64 8.67 -4.84 4.28
N GLU A 65 8.83 -3.63 3.77
CA GLU A 65 7.73 -2.78 3.33
C GLU A 65 7.66 -2.79 1.81
N VAL A 66 6.54 -3.26 1.24
CA VAL A 66 6.28 -3.33 -0.21
C VAL A 66 5.42 -2.15 -0.64
N GLY A 67 5.93 -1.36 -1.59
CA GLY A 67 5.35 -0.08 -1.99
C GLY A 67 5.55 0.95 -0.88
N CYS A 68 6.81 1.16 -0.47
CA CYS A 68 7.15 2.07 0.63
C CYS A 68 6.92 3.55 0.29
N GLY A 69 6.79 3.88 -1.00
CA GLY A 69 6.65 5.26 -1.46
C GLY A 69 7.74 6.17 -0.91
N PRO A 70 7.43 7.39 -0.48
CA PRO A 70 8.41 8.32 0.08
C PRO A 70 8.82 8.00 1.54
N GLY A 71 8.55 6.78 2.04
CA GLY A 71 9.01 6.30 3.35
C GLY A 71 8.23 6.78 4.57
N SER A 72 7.02 7.29 4.38
CA SER A 72 6.22 7.90 5.47
C SER A 72 5.80 6.92 6.58
N PHE A 73 5.80 5.61 6.31
CA PHE A 73 5.60 4.59 7.33
C PHE A 73 6.95 4.01 7.80
N ALA A 74 7.84 3.69 6.86
CA ALA A 74 9.18 3.15 7.13
C ALA A 74 9.93 3.99 8.18
N GLU A 75 9.88 5.34 8.07
CA GLU A 75 10.52 6.26 9.02
C GLU A 75 10.02 6.09 10.47
N THR A 76 8.91 5.40 10.68
CA THR A 76 8.33 5.18 12.02
C THR A 76 8.69 3.83 12.64
N ILE A 77 9.26 2.90 11.85
CA ILE A 77 9.62 1.55 12.31
C ILE A 77 11.01 1.60 12.95
N ARG A 78 11.15 1.02 14.14
CA ARG A 78 12.36 1.08 14.95
C ARG A 78 12.81 -0.28 15.43
N LYS A 79 14.14 -0.41 15.68
CA LYS A 79 14.77 -1.58 16.29
C LYS A 79 14.56 -2.88 15.52
N VAL A 80 14.59 -2.78 14.19
CA VAL A 80 14.37 -3.90 13.26
C VAL A 80 15.40 -3.83 12.12
N GLU A 81 15.64 -4.95 11.45
CA GLU A 81 16.25 -4.94 10.12
C GLU A 81 15.14 -4.59 9.12
N LEU A 82 15.30 -3.47 8.41
CA LEU A 82 14.26 -2.92 7.53
C LEU A 82 14.71 -2.94 6.08
N THR A 83 13.87 -3.48 5.22
CA THR A 83 14.00 -3.37 3.76
C THR A 83 12.77 -2.62 3.22
N CYS A 84 13.02 -1.61 2.39
CA CYS A 84 12.01 -0.81 1.69
C CYS A 84 12.05 -1.16 0.21
N LEU A 85 10.90 -1.54 -0.37
CA LEU A 85 10.77 -1.87 -1.78
C LEU A 85 9.72 -0.97 -2.43
N ASP A 86 10.05 -0.40 -3.59
CA ASP A 86 9.15 0.43 -4.41
C ASP A 86 9.60 0.38 -5.87
N PRO A 87 8.70 0.40 -6.87
CA PRO A 87 9.08 0.44 -8.28
C PRO A 87 9.71 1.78 -8.67
N SER A 88 9.30 2.90 -8.07
CA SER A 88 9.79 4.22 -8.42
C SER A 88 11.14 4.53 -7.76
N ALA A 89 12.16 4.76 -8.59
CA ALA A 89 13.48 5.20 -8.13
C ALA A 89 13.42 6.55 -7.39
N GLU A 90 12.55 7.47 -7.81
CA GLU A 90 12.39 8.78 -7.18
C GLU A 90 11.74 8.65 -5.78
N MET A 91 10.74 7.77 -5.64
CA MET A 91 10.15 7.46 -4.33
C MET A 91 11.21 6.87 -3.39
N LEU A 92 11.99 5.88 -3.86
CA LEU A 92 13.06 5.26 -3.06
C LEU A 92 14.12 6.25 -2.62
N LYS A 93 14.54 7.19 -3.46
CA LYS A 93 15.50 8.21 -3.14
C LYS A 93 15.02 9.11 -1.98
N ILE A 94 13.74 9.46 -1.99
CA ILE A 94 13.13 10.25 -0.91
C ILE A 94 12.98 9.40 0.35
N CYS A 95 12.54 8.14 0.18
CA CYS A 95 12.42 7.16 1.26
C CYS A 95 13.77 7.01 1.97
N GLN A 96 14.84 6.76 1.24
CA GLN A 96 16.19 6.62 1.77
C GLN A 96 16.59 7.82 2.61
N LYS A 97 16.50 9.03 2.05
CA LYS A 97 16.84 10.27 2.78
C LYS A 97 16.06 10.41 4.08
N ARG A 98 14.76 10.11 4.06
CA ARG A 98 13.85 10.24 5.21
C ARG A 98 14.14 9.18 6.27
N VAL A 99 14.20 7.93 5.85
CA VAL A 99 14.34 6.77 6.75
C VAL A 99 15.73 6.75 7.39
N ASP A 100 16.80 6.97 6.62
CA ASP A 100 18.17 6.98 7.16
C ASP A 100 18.38 8.14 8.13
N ALA A 101 17.83 9.33 7.85
CA ALA A 101 17.86 10.44 8.80
C ALA A 101 17.15 10.07 10.12
N ALA A 102 15.99 9.43 10.03
CA ALA A 102 15.25 8.99 11.20
C ALA A 102 15.97 7.88 11.97
N ARG A 103 16.61 6.92 11.30
CA ARG A 103 17.36 5.81 11.92
C ARG A 103 18.67 6.31 12.56
N THR A 104 19.38 7.23 11.90
CA THR A 104 20.58 7.87 12.45
C THR A 104 20.28 8.59 13.77
N GLN A 105 19.16 9.29 13.87
CA GLN A 105 18.72 9.96 15.11
C GLN A 105 18.61 8.99 16.31
N PHE A 106 18.31 7.71 16.06
CA PHE A 106 18.18 6.67 17.08
C PHE A 106 19.35 5.70 17.12
N ASN A 107 20.45 6.01 16.44
CA ASN A 107 21.66 5.16 16.36
C ASN A 107 21.33 3.73 15.86
N GLU A 108 20.45 3.62 14.88
CA GLU A 108 20.07 2.37 14.21
C GLU A 108 20.86 2.22 12.89
N LYS A 109 21.05 0.97 12.43
CA LYS A 109 21.64 0.70 11.12
C LYS A 109 20.76 1.29 9.99
N PRO A 110 21.33 1.74 8.86
CA PRO A 110 20.57 2.11 7.67
C PRO A 110 19.61 1.00 7.24
N ALA A 111 18.52 1.36 6.56
CA ALA A 111 17.65 0.39 5.91
C ALA A 111 18.23 -0.06 4.56
N SER A 112 17.74 -1.17 4.03
CA SER A 112 18.00 -1.60 2.65
C SER A 112 16.92 -1.06 1.73
N TYR A 113 17.29 -0.72 0.48
CA TYR A 113 16.38 -0.15 -0.52
C TYR A 113 16.47 -0.97 -1.80
N VAL A 114 15.31 -1.42 -2.31
CA VAL A 114 15.19 -2.32 -3.46
C VAL A 114 14.22 -1.73 -4.46
N GLN A 115 14.68 -1.45 -5.67
CA GLN A 115 13.80 -1.04 -6.76
C GLN A 115 13.23 -2.28 -7.43
N ALA A 116 11.95 -2.56 -7.20
CA ALA A 116 11.24 -3.69 -7.79
C ALA A 116 9.73 -3.52 -7.66
N ILE A 117 8.97 -4.28 -8.45
CA ILE A 117 7.52 -4.42 -8.31
C ILE A 117 7.19 -5.52 -7.29
N ALA A 118 5.96 -5.51 -6.79
CA ALA A 118 5.53 -6.51 -5.80
C ALA A 118 5.42 -7.92 -6.38
N GLU A 119 5.26 -8.02 -7.69
CA GLU A 119 5.08 -9.23 -8.49
C GLU A 119 6.41 -9.97 -8.81
N ASP A 120 7.55 -9.30 -8.58
CA ASP A 120 8.90 -9.83 -8.80
C ASP A 120 9.85 -9.25 -7.75
N ILE A 121 9.86 -9.86 -6.57
CA ILE A 121 10.68 -9.41 -5.43
C ILE A 121 12.07 -10.08 -5.51
N PRO A 122 13.16 -9.36 -5.85
CA PRO A 122 14.50 -9.93 -6.00
C PRO A 122 15.18 -10.16 -4.63
N LEU A 123 14.48 -10.81 -3.73
CA LEU A 123 14.93 -11.14 -2.37
C LEU A 123 14.71 -12.62 -2.08
N GLU A 124 15.51 -13.17 -1.19
CA GLU A 124 15.51 -14.59 -0.84
C GLU A 124 14.17 -15.01 -0.19
N SER A 125 13.78 -16.26 -0.48
CA SER A 125 12.63 -16.90 0.16
C SER A 125 12.83 -17.04 1.68
N ASN A 126 11.73 -17.01 2.45
CA ASN A 126 11.75 -17.26 3.90
C ASN A 126 12.67 -16.33 4.69
N THR A 127 12.72 -15.07 4.30
CA THR A 127 13.64 -14.05 4.87
C THR A 127 12.96 -13.17 5.90
N PHE A 128 11.70 -12.82 5.72
CA PHE A 128 11.05 -11.78 6.52
C PHE A 128 10.07 -12.33 7.55
N ASP A 129 10.15 -11.78 8.77
CA ASP A 129 9.21 -12.07 9.84
C ASP A 129 7.87 -11.36 9.62
N ARG A 130 7.93 -10.16 8.98
CA ARG A 130 6.77 -9.34 8.62
C ARG A 130 6.95 -8.74 7.23
N VAL A 131 5.85 -8.70 6.49
CA VAL A 131 5.73 -7.88 5.28
C VAL A 131 4.59 -6.91 5.49
N PHE A 132 4.85 -5.64 5.25
CA PHE A 132 3.88 -4.55 5.33
C PHE A 132 3.58 -3.99 3.95
N CYS A 133 2.29 -3.73 3.66
CA CYS A 133 1.83 -2.98 2.49
C CYS A 133 0.88 -1.89 2.99
N LEU A 134 1.31 -0.63 2.93
CA LEU A 134 0.49 0.50 3.38
C LEU A 134 0.15 1.42 2.22
N PHE A 135 -1.13 1.41 1.84
CA PHE A 135 -1.68 2.21 0.75
C PHE A 135 -1.04 1.91 -0.62
N SER A 136 -0.49 0.70 -0.79
CA SER A 136 0.17 0.24 -2.01
C SER A 136 -0.50 -0.97 -2.67
N PHE A 137 -1.16 -1.84 -1.89
CA PHE A 137 -1.73 -3.09 -2.39
C PHE A 137 -2.78 -2.90 -3.49
N ARG A 138 -3.59 -1.82 -3.43
CA ARG A 138 -4.58 -1.51 -4.48
C ARG A 138 -3.92 -1.22 -5.82
N ASP A 139 -2.66 -0.76 -5.80
CA ASP A 139 -1.90 -0.31 -6.95
C ASP A 139 -0.98 -1.41 -7.54
N PHE A 140 -1.00 -2.64 -6.99
CA PHE A 140 -0.30 -3.79 -7.55
C PHE A 140 -0.84 -4.10 -8.96
N LYS A 141 0.07 -4.38 -9.90
CA LYS A 141 -0.23 -4.73 -11.29
C LYS A 141 -1.00 -6.05 -11.38
N ASP A 142 -0.49 -7.08 -10.70
CA ASP A 142 -1.17 -8.36 -10.46
C ASP A 142 -1.16 -8.68 -8.96
N LYS A 143 -2.33 -8.58 -8.35
CA LYS A 143 -2.46 -8.76 -6.89
C LYS A 143 -2.20 -10.19 -6.45
N ARG A 144 -2.49 -11.18 -7.32
CA ARG A 144 -2.20 -12.59 -7.01
C ARG A 144 -0.69 -12.83 -7.04
N ALA A 145 -0.02 -12.45 -8.13
CA ALA A 145 1.43 -12.59 -8.24
C ALA A 145 2.17 -11.87 -7.11
N GLY A 146 1.77 -10.62 -6.78
CA GLY A 146 2.36 -9.90 -5.66
C GLY A 146 2.14 -10.57 -4.30
N LEU A 147 0.95 -11.16 -4.07
CA LEU A 147 0.70 -11.91 -2.83
C LEU A 147 1.47 -13.24 -2.79
N GLU A 148 1.69 -13.90 -3.93
CA GLU A 148 2.51 -15.13 -4.04
C GLU A 148 3.99 -14.83 -3.76
N GLU A 149 4.53 -13.74 -4.30
CA GLU A 149 5.89 -13.29 -4.02
C GLU A 149 6.07 -12.90 -2.54
N ILE A 150 5.11 -12.17 -1.96
CA ILE A 150 5.11 -11.85 -0.53
C ILE A 150 5.05 -13.14 0.31
N PHE A 151 4.25 -14.12 -0.09
CA PHE A 151 4.20 -15.42 0.57
C PHE A 151 5.55 -16.14 0.49
N ARG A 152 6.21 -16.10 -0.66
CA ARG A 152 7.53 -16.71 -0.88
C ARG A 152 8.58 -16.13 0.08
N VAL A 153 8.67 -14.81 0.18
CA VAL A 153 9.71 -14.14 0.99
C VAL A 153 9.41 -14.15 2.49
N LEU A 154 8.17 -14.37 2.92
CA LEU A 154 7.82 -14.56 4.33
C LEU A 154 8.42 -15.85 4.88
N LYS A 155 8.96 -15.83 6.10
CA LYS A 155 9.32 -17.03 6.87
C LYS A 155 8.08 -17.87 7.19
N PRO A 156 8.20 -19.19 7.40
CA PRO A 156 7.18 -19.95 8.11
C PRO A 156 6.77 -19.25 9.42
N GLY A 157 5.48 -19.16 9.73
CA GLY A 157 4.96 -18.37 10.84
C GLY A 157 4.96 -16.84 10.62
N GLY A 158 5.58 -16.34 9.56
CA GLY A 158 5.63 -14.93 9.20
C GLY A 158 4.26 -14.35 8.85
N LYS A 159 4.10 -13.03 8.96
CA LYS A 159 2.80 -12.38 8.74
C LYS A 159 2.86 -11.26 7.71
N LEU A 160 1.87 -11.27 6.82
CA LEU A 160 1.52 -10.15 5.98
C LEU A 160 0.52 -9.24 6.70
N VAL A 161 0.77 -7.94 6.66
CA VAL A 161 -0.15 -6.90 7.16
C VAL A 161 -0.35 -5.86 6.08
N ILE A 162 -1.55 -5.81 5.52
CA ILE A 162 -1.95 -4.79 4.54
C ILE A 162 -2.84 -3.77 5.24
N CYS A 163 -2.60 -2.48 4.98
CA CYS A 163 -3.51 -1.39 5.32
C CYS A 163 -3.77 -0.58 4.05
N ASP A 164 -4.97 -0.67 3.52
CA ASP A 164 -5.33 -0.02 2.27
C ASP A 164 -6.81 0.36 2.24
N ALA A 165 -7.30 0.80 1.08
CA ALA A 165 -8.69 1.16 0.88
C ALA A 165 -9.66 0.11 1.42
N GLY A 166 -10.73 0.57 2.08
CA GLY A 166 -11.72 -0.28 2.74
C GLY A 166 -12.91 -0.58 1.84
N LYS A 167 -13.16 -1.86 1.52
CA LYS A 167 -14.35 -2.31 0.80
C LYS A 167 -14.89 -3.59 1.42
N ALA A 168 -15.60 -3.43 2.56
CA ALA A 168 -16.11 -4.59 3.30
C ALA A 168 -17.10 -5.42 2.47
N ASN A 169 -18.02 -4.74 1.77
CA ASN A 169 -19.02 -5.32 0.89
C ASN A 169 -19.41 -4.31 -0.22
N LYS A 170 -20.32 -4.71 -1.11
CA LYS A 170 -20.75 -3.86 -2.24
C LYS A 170 -21.40 -2.54 -1.80
N LEU A 171 -22.23 -2.55 -0.74
CA LEU A 171 -22.91 -1.36 -0.23
C LEU A 171 -21.92 -0.38 0.39
N HIS A 172 -20.99 -0.86 1.22
CA HIS A 172 -19.90 -0.06 1.75
C HIS A 172 -19.01 0.50 0.62
N GLY A 173 -18.75 -0.29 -0.42
CA GLY A 173 -18.02 0.15 -1.60
C GLY A 173 -18.70 1.29 -2.37
N LEU A 174 -20.04 1.32 -2.42
CA LEU A 174 -20.81 2.42 -3.01
C LEU A 174 -20.59 3.74 -2.23
N PHE A 175 -20.66 3.68 -0.91
CA PHE A 175 -20.36 4.83 -0.05
C PHE A 175 -18.91 5.31 -0.25
N GLY A 176 -17.95 4.40 -0.28
CA GLY A 176 -16.55 4.73 -0.53
C GLY A 176 -16.32 5.36 -1.90
N ARG A 177 -17.01 4.90 -2.95
CA ARG A 177 -16.94 5.54 -4.28
C ARG A 177 -17.45 6.98 -4.24
N LEU A 178 -18.56 7.22 -3.56
CA LEU A 178 -19.10 8.58 -3.40
C LEU A 178 -18.10 9.47 -2.66
N TRP A 179 -17.53 9.00 -1.56
CA TRP A 179 -16.50 9.69 -0.80
C TRP A 179 -15.28 10.04 -1.68
N MET A 180 -14.75 9.06 -2.43
CA MET A 180 -13.61 9.24 -3.33
C MET A 180 -13.93 10.22 -4.48
N ALA A 181 -15.14 10.15 -5.04
CA ALA A 181 -15.56 11.01 -6.15
C ALA A 181 -15.90 12.46 -5.75
N THR A 182 -16.21 12.70 -4.48
CA THR A 182 -16.61 14.03 -3.99
C THR A 182 -15.55 14.64 -3.07
N PHE A 183 -15.51 14.19 -1.81
CA PHE A 183 -14.67 14.78 -0.77
C PHE A 183 -13.18 14.71 -1.10
N VAL A 184 -12.69 13.56 -1.57
CA VAL A 184 -11.28 13.40 -1.90
C VAL A 184 -10.88 14.29 -3.08
N GLN A 185 -11.70 14.33 -4.15
CA GLN A 185 -11.44 15.19 -5.31
C GLN A 185 -11.45 16.67 -4.93
N TRP A 186 -12.44 17.09 -4.14
CA TRP A 186 -12.52 18.47 -3.64
C TRP A 186 -11.28 18.84 -2.81
N THR A 187 -10.92 17.97 -1.85
CA THR A 187 -9.75 18.18 -0.98
C THR A 187 -8.45 18.28 -1.78
N ALA A 188 -8.23 17.35 -2.71
CA ALA A 188 -7.04 17.34 -3.56
C ALA A 188 -6.96 18.61 -4.41
N ARG A 189 -8.06 19.01 -5.05
CA ARG A 189 -8.14 20.26 -5.84
C ARG A 189 -7.79 21.49 -5.02
N VAL A 190 -8.30 21.59 -3.78
CA VAL A 190 -8.02 22.74 -2.89
C VAL A 190 -6.54 22.78 -2.49
N ILE A 191 -5.93 21.62 -2.21
CA ILE A 191 -4.55 21.55 -1.74
C ILE A 191 -3.55 21.75 -2.89
N THR A 192 -3.78 21.12 -4.04
CA THR A 192 -2.87 21.17 -5.19
C THR A 192 -3.08 22.41 -6.02
N LYS A 193 -4.27 23.04 -5.96
CA LYS A 193 -4.74 24.10 -6.86
C LYS A 193 -4.74 23.67 -8.32
N ASP A 194 -4.76 22.36 -8.59
CA ASP A 194 -4.77 21.75 -9.91
C ASP A 194 -6.07 20.97 -10.10
N PRO A 195 -6.89 21.28 -11.11
CA PRO A 195 -8.08 20.50 -11.44
C PRO A 195 -7.77 19.11 -11.97
N ASP A 196 -6.55 18.89 -12.51
CA ASP A 196 -6.09 17.61 -13.07
C ASP A 196 -5.12 16.84 -12.14
N HIS A 197 -5.25 17.07 -10.83
CA HIS A 197 -4.43 16.48 -9.82
C HIS A 197 -4.40 14.93 -9.87
N PRO A 198 -3.28 14.28 -9.50
CA PRO A 198 -3.07 12.83 -9.61
C PRO A 198 -4.07 11.98 -8.81
N TRP A 199 -4.69 12.52 -7.76
CA TRP A 199 -5.68 11.78 -6.93
C TRP A 199 -6.97 11.38 -7.66
N LYS A 200 -7.18 11.80 -8.89
CA LYS A 200 -8.24 11.24 -9.76
C LYS A 200 -8.05 9.73 -9.97
N TRP A 201 -6.81 9.28 -10.02
CA TRP A 201 -6.46 7.86 -10.15
C TRP A 201 -6.82 7.03 -8.91
N LEU A 202 -6.74 7.62 -7.73
CA LEU A 202 -7.19 6.98 -6.50
C LEU A 202 -8.68 6.58 -6.54
N ALA A 203 -9.53 7.42 -7.11
CA ALA A 203 -10.94 7.09 -7.30
C ALA A 203 -11.15 5.96 -8.32
N LYS A 204 -10.31 5.90 -9.38
CA LYS A 204 -10.33 4.82 -10.37
C LYS A 204 -9.91 3.49 -9.74
N THR A 205 -8.73 3.42 -9.10
CA THR A 205 -8.24 2.20 -8.46
C THR A 205 -9.19 1.72 -7.36
N TYR A 206 -9.77 2.63 -6.57
CA TYR A 206 -10.78 2.27 -5.57
C TYR A 206 -12.05 1.65 -6.19
N THR A 207 -12.51 2.18 -7.32
CA THR A 207 -13.74 1.68 -7.96
C THR A 207 -13.61 0.21 -8.33
N HIS A 208 -12.46 -0.23 -8.78
CA HIS A 208 -12.16 -1.61 -9.20
C HIS A 208 -11.59 -2.48 -8.08
N TYR A 209 -11.25 -1.88 -6.93
CA TYR A 209 -10.76 -2.63 -5.77
C TYR A 209 -11.78 -3.65 -5.28
N GLY A 210 -11.32 -4.86 -4.95
CA GLY A 210 -12.13 -5.97 -4.51
C GLY A 210 -12.68 -5.82 -3.09
N THR A 211 -13.63 -6.68 -2.72
CA THR A 211 -14.16 -6.75 -1.36
C THR A 211 -13.25 -7.55 -0.43
N HIS A 212 -13.47 -7.41 0.89
CA HIS A 212 -12.78 -8.26 1.89
C HIS A 212 -12.93 -9.76 1.59
N ARG A 213 -14.11 -10.18 1.12
CA ARG A 213 -14.37 -11.59 0.79
C ARG A 213 -13.48 -12.05 -0.37
N TYR A 214 -13.35 -11.22 -1.41
CA TYR A 214 -12.56 -11.51 -2.59
C TYR A 214 -11.07 -11.73 -2.23
N TYR A 215 -10.44 -10.75 -1.56
CA TYR A 215 -9.01 -10.88 -1.21
C TYR A 215 -8.74 -11.94 -0.14
N LYS A 216 -9.66 -12.15 0.79
CA LYS A 216 -9.54 -13.27 1.75
C LYS A 216 -9.58 -14.64 1.06
N SER A 217 -10.39 -14.81 -0.01
CA SER A 217 -10.40 -16.04 -0.80
C SER A 217 -9.05 -16.21 -1.50
N MET A 218 -8.61 -15.21 -2.24
CA MET A 218 -7.33 -15.21 -2.95
C MET A 218 -6.14 -15.55 -2.03
N MET A 219 -6.04 -14.92 -0.86
CA MET A 219 -4.98 -15.23 0.10
C MET A 219 -5.03 -16.67 0.59
N ARG A 220 -6.22 -17.23 0.84
CA ARG A 220 -6.37 -18.64 1.27
C ARG A 220 -6.01 -19.62 0.17
N GLU A 221 -6.36 -19.32 -1.07
CA GLU A 221 -5.99 -20.12 -2.26
C GLU A 221 -4.48 -20.17 -2.46
N ILE A 222 -3.75 -19.09 -2.16
CA ILE A 222 -2.28 -19.02 -2.18
C ILE A 222 -1.66 -19.86 -1.04
N GLY A 223 -2.38 -20.10 0.05
CA GLY A 223 -1.90 -20.89 1.18
C GLY A 223 -1.79 -20.11 2.50
N TYR A 224 -2.15 -18.82 2.53
CA TYR A 224 -2.18 -18.07 3.77
C TYR A 224 -3.24 -18.61 4.74
N GLN A 225 -2.88 -18.69 6.01
CA GLN A 225 -3.76 -19.05 7.12
C GLN A 225 -4.11 -17.84 7.98
N ASN A 226 -5.09 -18.00 8.88
CA ASN A 226 -5.54 -16.96 9.82
C ASN A 226 -5.90 -15.62 9.16
N VAL A 227 -6.42 -15.66 7.92
CA VAL A 227 -6.73 -14.48 7.12
C VAL A 227 -7.89 -13.70 7.73
N ARG A 228 -7.60 -12.52 8.24
CA ARG A 228 -8.56 -11.61 8.88
C ARG A 228 -8.60 -10.28 8.13
N ALA A 229 -9.79 -9.70 7.99
CA ALA A 229 -9.97 -8.37 7.42
C ALA A 229 -10.88 -7.56 8.35
N ARG A 230 -10.51 -6.31 8.62
CA ARG A 230 -11.31 -5.38 9.43
C ARG A 230 -11.27 -3.98 8.81
N LEU A 231 -12.40 -3.30 8.83
CA LEU A 231 -12.45 -1.87 8.58
C LEU A 231 -11.77 -1.11 9.73
N LEU A 232 -11.05 -0.06 9.39
CA LEU A 232 -10.44 0.85 10.35
C LEU A 232 -11.36 2.06 10.57
N LEU A 233 -11.62 2.38 11.83
CA LEU A 233 -12.42 3.53 12.24
C LEU A 233 -11.58 4.84 12.14
N PRO A 234 -12.24 6.02 12.04
CA PRO A 234 -13.67 6.23 12.29
C PRO A 234 -14.58 5.92 11.10
N PHE A 235 -14.20 6.13 9.87
CA PHE A 235 -15.18 6.09 8.76
C PHE A 235 -15.16 4.79 7.95
N GLY A 236 -14.31 3.82 8.32
CA GLY A 236 -14.22 2.55 7.59
C GLY A 236 -13.69 2.70 6.16
N MET A 237 -13.07 3.83 5.82
CA MET A 237 -12.55 4.07 4.46
C MET A 237 -11.26 3.31 4.17
N ALA A 238 -10.61 2.80 5.20
CA ALA A 238 -9.47 1.90 5.10
C ALA A 238 -9.77 0.55 5.72
N SER A 239 -9.07 -0.48 5.24
CA SER A 239 -9.12 -1.84 5.75
C SER A 239 -7.73 -2.28 6.17
N ARG A 240 -7.67 -3.13 7.19
CA ARG A 240 -6.50 -3.90 7.52
C ARG A 240 -6.74 -5.38 7.25
N PHE A 241 -5.84 -6.00 6.48
CA PHE A 241 -5.76 -7.45 6.35
C PHE A 241 -4.55 -7.94 7.14
N ILE A 242 -4.70 -9.10 7.77
CA ILE A 242 -3.61 -9.85 8.40
C ILE A 242 -3.73 -11.29 7.92
N ALA A 243 -2.63 -11.84 7.46
CA ALA A 243 -2.54 -13.22 7.01
C ALA A 243 -1.21 -13.82 7.48
N THR A 244 -1.16 -15.12 7.72
CA THR A 244 0.03 -15.82 8.24
C THR A 244 0.45 -16.88 7.23
N LYS A 245 1.75 -16.96 6.92
CA LYS A 245 2.33 -18.13 6.24
C LYS A 245 2.36 -19.27 7.25
N PRO A 246 1.86 -20.47 6.93
CA PRO A 246 1.94 -21.62 7.85
C PRO A 246 3.38 -21.98 8.22
N GLU A 247 3.54 -22.74 9.31
CA GLU A 247 4.82 -23.31 9.75
C GLU A 247 5.38 -24.31 8.73
#